data_1162a986247bc47d79cda3cc0653e19d
#
_entry.id   1162a986247bc47d79cda3cc0653e19d
#
_cell.length_a   1.000
_cell.length_b   1.000
_cell.length_c   1.000
_cell.angle_alpha   90.00
_cell.angle_beta   90.00
_cell.angle_gamma   90.00
#
_symmetry.space_group_name_H-M   'P 1'
#
loop_
_entity.id
_entity.type
_entity.pdbx_description
1 polymer ?
#
loop_
_entity_poly.entity_id
_entity_poly.type
_entity_poly.pdbx_seq_one_letter_code
_entity_poly.pdbx_strand_id
1 'polypeptide(L)'
;MRDCLMMVGFAAALLAGCSKSEERQSADLKTFDVAESSTDGRAPPAIGPTAAPGVAFRYRYDFRLADEKISAVQEAHAARCEALGIARCRITGLNYSIGDHDTVSATLELKLAPDVARSYGREATGTVTQAGGRLSHTEFTGEDTAPSTEAATTAQGDAQQRIAEIEKRLAANSRDAERAQLQAELAALRQTVMGSKAQLADNRARLASTPMSFSYYGKGGISGFAGRNPLVEAGQSFVASMVTMITVVLQLLAYVLPWLLLLGLLIAAWRLPPLRALTRSWRGQNREAGDAVVD
;
A
#
# COMPACT_ATOMS: atom_id res chain seq x y z
N MET A 1 -1.33 40.90 -33.17
CA MET A 1 -2.42 40.84 -32.20
C MET A 1 -3.59 39.99 -32.67
N ARG A 2 -3.33 38.79 -33.21
CA ARG A 2 -4.39 37.85 -33.68
C ARG A 2 -4.21 36.41 -33.26
N ASP A 3 -3.12 36.10 -32.54
CA ASP A 3 -2.79 34.71 -32.17
C ASP A 3 -2.97 34.36 -30.69
N CYS A 4 -3.51 35.28 -29.87
CA CYS A 4 -3.72 35.08 -28.42
C CYS A 4 -5.16 34.65 -28.05
N LEU A 5 -6.07 34.50 -29.05
CA LEU A 5 -7.50 34.21 -28.78
C LEU A 5 -7.88 32.74 -29.00
N MET A 6 -6.96 31.86 -29.38
CA MET A 6 -7.26 30.45 -29.68
C MET A 6 -6.89 29.45 -28.56
N MET A 7 -6.33 29.90 -27.43
CA MET A 7 -5.93 28.98 -26.34
C MET A 7 -6.91 28.90 -25.16
N VAL A 8 -8.01 29.62 -25.15
CA VAL A 8 -9.00 29.58 -24.06
C VAL A 8 -10.17 28.63 -24.33
N GLY A 9 -10.31 28.10 -25.55
CA GLY A 9 -11.46 27.26 -25.96
C GLY A 9 -11.35 25.76 -25.66
N PHE A 10 -10.24 25.23 -25.14
CA PHE A 10 -10.01 23.77 -25.05
C PHE A 10 -10.14 23.17 -23.62
N ALA A 11 -10.44 23.97 -22.61
CA ALA A 11 -10.51 23.51 -21.20
C ALA A 11 -11.93 23.12 -20.72
N ALA A 12 -12.96 23.25 -21.54
CA ALA A 12 -14.35 23.05 -21.10
C ALA A 12 -15.03 21.74 -21.57
N ALA A 13 -14.33 20.83 -22.27
CA ALA A 13 -14.94 19.66 -22.91
C ALA A 13 -14.62 18.30 -22.24
N LEU A 14 -14.04 18.25 -21.04
CA LEU A 14 -13.65 16.98 -20.39
C LEU A 14 -14.47 16.58 -19.13
N LEU A 15 -15.64 17.15 -18.91
CA LEU A 15 -16.50 16.82 -17.75
C LEU A 15 -17.81 16.10 -18.11
N ALA A 16 -17.96 15.55 -19.29
CA ALA A 16 -19.16 14.79 -19.65
C ALA A 16 -18.77 13.39 -20.17
N GLY A 17 -18.64 12.43 -19.26
CA GLY A 17 -18.49 11.05 -19.67
C GLY A 17 -17.93 10.15 -18.57
N CYS A 18 -18.81 9.59 -17.76
CA CYS A 18 -18.74 8.24 -17.21
C CYS A 18 -19.78 8.06 -16.13
N SER A 19 -21.01 7.75 -16.53
CA SER A 19 -21.92 6.98 -15.68
C SER A 19 -22.53 5.88 -16.54
N LYS A 20 -21.78 4.77 -16.67
CA LYS A 20 -22.34 3.49 -17.07
C LYS A 20 -22.08 2.55 -15.91
N SER A 21 -23.06 2.49 -14.99
CA SER A 21 -23.17 1.44 -14.00
C SER A 21 -23.45 0.14 -14.73
N GLU A 22 -22.42 -0.72 -14.81
CA GLU A 22 -22.64 -2.13 -15.09
C GLU A 22 -23.32 -2.75 -13.88
N GLU A 23 -24.55 -3.10 -14.07
CA GLU A 23 -25.35 -3.95 -13.21
C GLU A 23 -24.69 -5.31 -13.12
N ARG A 24 -23.81 -5.50 -12.11
CA ARG A 24 -23.32 -6.81 -11.73
C ARG A 24 -24.50 -7.60 -11.19
N GLN A 25 -24.91 -8.60 -11.92
CA GLN A 25 -25.78 -9.66 -11.45
C GLN A 25 -25.29 -10.14 -10.09
N SER A 26 -26.10 -9.88 -9.07
CA SER A 26 -25.96 -10.45 -7.75
C SER A 26 -26.12 -11.95 -7.88
N ALA A 27 -25.00 -12.69 -7.78
CA ALA A 27 -25.07 -14.14 -7.57
C ALA A 27 -25.83 -14.36 -6.27
N ASP A 28 -26.84 -15.19 -6.35
CA ASP A 28 -27.75 -15.61 -5.29
C ASP A 28 -26.95 -16.14 -4.09
N LEU A 29 -26.63 -15.23 -3.15
CA LEU A 29 -26.06 -15.58 -1.87
C LEU A 29 -27.15 -16.23 -1.05
N LYS A 30 -27.16 -17.58 -1.01
CA LYS A 30 -27.94 -18.33 -0.06
C LYS A 30 -27.70 -17.76 1.33
N THR A 31 -28.73 -17.15 1.88
CA THR A 31 -28.78 -16.68 3.26
C THR A 31 -28.50 -17.86 4.17
N PHE A 32 -27.31 -17.89 4.78
CA PHE A 32 -27.05 -18.80 5.87
C PHE A 32 -27.84 -18.32 7.09
N ASP A 33 -28.72 -19.15 7.59
CA ASP A 33 -29.40 -18.94 8.88
C ASP A 33 -28.34 -18.81 9.97
N VAL A 34 -28.09 -17.58 10.40
CA VAL A 34 -27.22 -17.27 11.53
C VAL A 34 -28.06 -17.55 12.79
N ALA A 35 -27.84 -18.72 13.37
CA ALA A 35 -28.44 -19.08 14.66
C ALA A 35 -28.17 -18.00 15.70
N GLU A 36 -29.25 -17.51 16.25
CA GLU A 36 -29.46 -16.65 17.42
C GLU A 36 -28.27 -15.85 17.95
N SER A 37 -28.32 -14.62 17.55
CA SER A 37 -27.45 -13.53 18.01
C SER A 37 -27.83 -13.06 19.39
N SER A 38 -26.84 -12.84 20.22
CA SER A 38 -26.84 -12.00 21.39
C SER A 38 -27.71 -10.74 21.24
N THR A 39 -28.55 -10.52 22.21
CA THR A 39 -29.55 -9.44 22.37
C THR A 39 -28.93 -8.01 22.44
N ASP A 40 -27.62 -7.89 22.24
CA ASP A 40 -26.92 -6.60 22.25
C ASP A 40 -26.37 -6.34 20.82
N GLY A 41 -27.08 -5.53 20.04
CA GLY A 41 -26.75 -5.20 18.65
C GLY A 41 -25.40 -4.51 18.40
N ARG A 42 -24.48 -4.61 19.36
CA ARG A 42 -23.09 -4.14 19.33
C ARG A 42 -22.04 -5.22 19.25
N ALA A 43 -22.42 -6.51 19.38
CA ALA A 43 -21.45 -7.59 19.26
C ALA A 43 -21.10 -7.82 17.78
N PRO A 44 -19.81 -7.93 17.42
CA PRO A 44 -19.42 -8.20 16.04
C PRO A 44 -19.91 -9.57 15.58
N PRO A 45 -20.32 -9.71 14.31
CA PRO A 45 -20.66 -11.00 13.73
C PRO A 45 -19.44 -11.93 13.81
N ALA A 46 -19.67 -13.22 14.07
CA ALA A 46 -18.59 -14.17 14.19
C ALA A 46 -18.93 -15.44 13.39
N ILE A 47 -18.08 -15.76 12.42
CA ILE A 47 -18.17 -16.99 11.61
C ILE A 47 -17.18 -18.01 12.18
N GLY A 48 -17.61 -19.24 12.38
CA GLY A 48 -16.76 -20.32 12.89
C GLY A 48 -16.14 -21.15 11.77
N PRO A 49 -14.96 -21.79 12.00
CA PRO A 49 -14.26 -22.59 10.99
C PRO A 49 -15.06 -23.81 10.53
N THR A 50 -16.00 -24.30 11.32
CA THR A 50 -16.91 -25.42 10.97
C THR A 50 -17.97 -25.03 9.93
N ALA A 51 -18.24 -23.74 9.76
CA ALA A 51 -19.21 -23.24 8.78
C ALA A 51 -18.62 -23.13 7.36
N ALA A 52 -17.29 -23.16 7.22
CA ALA A 52 -16.61 -23.03 5.94
C ALA A 52 -15.34 -23.91 5.90
N PRO A 53 -15.50 -25.22 5.69
CA PRO A 53 -14.37 -26.15 5.58
C PRO A 53 -13.49 -25.77 4.38
N GLY A 54 -12.18 -25.80 4.56
CA GLY A 54 -11.22 -25.38 3.51
C GLY A 54 -10.97 -23.89 3.41
N VAL A 55 -11.60 -23.08 4.28
CA VAL A 55 -11.36 -21.62 4.35
C VAL A 55 -10.41 -21.29 5.49
N ALA A 56 -9.32 -20.63 5.17
CA ALA A 56 -8.37 -20.08 6.14
C ALA A 56 -8.82 -18.68 6.58
N PHE A 57 -9.14 -18.52 7.86
CA PHE A 57 -9.62 -17.26 8.40
C PHE A 57 -8.50 -16.41 8.97
N ARG A 58 -8.66 -15.09 8.85
CA ARG A 58 -7.87 -14.06 9.52
C ARG A 58 -8.80 -13.09 10.23
N TYR A 59 -8.44 -12.69 11.44
CA TYR A 59 -9.21 -11.75 12.26
C TYR A 59 -8.39 -10.51 12.55
N ARG A 60 -9.02 -9.33 12.45
CA ARG A 60 -8.47 -8.05 12.87
C ARG A 60 -9.46 -7.36 13.78
N TYR A 61 -8.94 -6.80 14.86
CA TYR A 61 -9.71 -6.03 15.82
C TYR A 61 -8.96 -4.73 16.13
N ASP A 62 -9.65 -3.60 15.99
CA ASP A 62 -9.13 -2.31 16.35
C ASP A 62 -9.88 -1.79 17.57
N PHE A 63 -9.15 -1.50 18.63
CA PHE A 63 -9.67 -1.06 19.91
C PHE A 63 -9.33 0.39 20.19
N ARG A 64 -10.25 1.09 20.85
CA ARG A 64 -10.02 2.41 21.40
C ARG A 64 -10.18 2.40 22.91
N LEU A 65 -9.18 2.91 23.62
CA LEU A 65 -9.18 3.01 25.06
C LEU A 65 -8.30 4.19 25.52
N ALA A 66 -8.28 4.48 26.80
CA ALA A 66 -7.43 5.52 27.35
C ALA A 66 -5.96 5.12 27.24
N ASP A 67 -5.07 6.07 26.93
CA ASP A 67 -3.66 5.82 26.62
C ASP A 67 -2.97 5.04 27.74
N GLU A 68 -3.24 5.41 29.00
CA GLU A 68 -2.71 4.76 30.21
C GLU A 68 -3.19 3.31 30.41
N LYS A 69 -4.22 2.87 29.71
CA LYS A 69 -4.77 1.51 29.79
C LYS A 69 -4.26 0.57 28.69
N ILE A 70 -3.65 1.12 27.63
CA ILE A 70 -3.26 0.33 26.46
C ILE A 70 -2.24 -0.75 26.83
N SER A 71 -1.17 -0.40 27.54
CA SER A 71 -0.13 -1.35 27.95
C SER A 71 -0.70 -2.51 28.77
N ALA A 72 -1.50 -2.22 29.80
CA ALA A 72 -2.08 -3.23 30.66
C ALA A 72 -3.05 -4.17 29.92
N VAL A 73 -3.84 -3.64 28.98
CA VAL A 73 -4.76 -4.47 28.16
C VAL A 73 -3.98 -5.31 27.16
N GLN A 74 -2.96 -4.77 26.51
CA GLN A 74 -2.10 -5.51 25.60
C GLN A 74 -1.41 -6.68 26.31
N GLU A 75 -0.86 -6.41 27.50
CA GLU A 75 -0.22 -7.42 28.35
C GLU A 75 -1.22 -8.51 28.80
N ALA A 76 -2.44 -8.13 29.21
CA ALA A 76 -3.48 -9.10 29.56
C ALA A 76 -3.85 -10.02 28.40
N HIS A 77 -3.91 -9.50 27.18
CA HIS A 77 -4.14 -10.32 25.99
C HIS A 77 -2.93 -11.22 25.70
N ALA A 78 -1.70 -10.73 25.81
CA ALA A 78 -0.50 -11.55 25.64
C ALA A 78 -0.44 -12.68 26.67
N ALA A 79 -0.67 -12.38 27.94
CA ALA A 79 -0.69 -13.38 29.02
C ALA A 79 -1.79 -14.45 28.82
N ARG A 80 -2.96 -14.04 28.29
CA ARG A 80 -4.02 -14.98 27.94
C ARG A 80 -3.60 -15.92 26.81
N CYS A 81 -2.85 -15.44 25.82
CA CYS A 81 -2.29 -16.28 24.76
C CYS A 81 -1.27 -17.28 25.34
N GLU A 82 -0.38 -16.82 26.22
CA GLU A 82 0.60 -17.68 26.89
C GLU A 82 -0.06 -18.78 27.71
N ALA A 83 -1.14 -18.45 28.40
CA ALA A 83 -1.90 -19.41 29.20
C ALA A 83 -2.55 -20.55 28.35
N LEU A 84 -2.82 -20.30 27.05
CA LEU A 84 -3.31 -21.32 26.13
C LEU A 84 -2.22 -22.31 25.70
N GLY A 85 -0.97 -21.94 25.87
CA GLY A 85 0.19 -22.70 25.45
C GLY A 85 0.50 -22.61 23.97
N ILE A 86 1.74 -22.92 23.60
CA ILE A 86 2.31 -22.72 22.25
C ILE A 86 1.59 -23.53 21.14
N ALA A 87 0.94 -24.63 21.50
CA ALA A 87 0.17 -25.44 20.56
C ALA A 87 -1.13 -24.76 20.11
N ARG A 88 -1.71 -23.91 20.95
CA ARG A 88 -3.01 -23.28 20.71
C ARG A 88 -2.92 -21.78 20.45
N CYS A 89 -1.90 -21.12 20.97
CA CYS A 89 -1.64 -19.69 20.75
C CYS A 89 -0.14 -19.42 20.71
N ARG A 90 0.27 -18.60 19.74
CA ARG A 90 1.63 -18.07 19.64
C ARG A 90 1.58 -16.59 19.36
N ILE A 91 2.35 -15.82 20.13
CA ILE A 91 2.59 -14.41 19.86
C ILE A 91 3.61 -14.34 18.71
N THR A 92 3.27 -13.63 17.63
CA THR A 92 4.13 -13.46 16.47
C THR A 92 4.67 -12.05 16.35
N GLY A 93 4.06 -11.09 17.04
CA GLY A 93 4.53 -9.72 17.11
C GLY A 93 3.88 -8.97 18.26
N LEU A 94 4.65 -8.10 18.90
CA LEU A 94 4.18 -7.17 19.91
C LEU A 94 4.92 -5.85 19.69
N ASN A 95 4.16 -4.77 19.54
CA ASN A 95 4.70 -3.43 19.41
C ASN A 95 3.93 -2.49 20.34
N TYR A 96 4.64 -1.57 20.98
CA TYR A 96 4.09 -0.48 21.75
C TYR A 96 4.86 0.78 21.41
N SER A 97 4.17 1.85 21.04
CA SER A 97 4.78 3.09 20.59
C SER A 97 4.07 4.29 21.20
N ILE A 98 4.87 5.25 21.62
CA ILE A 98 4.42 6.57 22.03
C ILE A 98 4.87 7.52 20.92
N GLY A 99 3.92 8.11 20.23
CA GLY A 99 4.16 9.07 19.16
C GLY A 99 4.14 10.52 19.66
N ASP A 100 4.15 11.45 18.71
CA ASP A 100 4.07 12.88 18.99
C ASP A 100 2.79 13.21 19.78
N HIS A 101 2.90 14.20 20.69
CA HIS A 101 1.81 14.63 21.57
C HIS A 101 1.29 13.52 22.51
N ASP A 102 2.19 12.63 22.96
CA ASP A 102 1.90 11.53 23.90
C ASP A 102 0.80 10.56 23.39
N THR A 103 0.61 10.49 22.09
CA THR A 103 -0.35 9.54 21.51
C THR A 103 0.20 8.12 21.60
N VAL A 104 -0.57 7.22 22.22
CA VAL A 104 -0.17 5.83 22.38
C VAL A 104 -0.84 4.96 21.33
N SER A 105 -0.04 4.12 20.68
CA SER A 105 -0.51 3.06 19.80
C SER A 105 0.22 1.75 20.12
N ALA A 106 -0.50 0.63 20.02
CA ALA A 106 0.10 -0.67 20.23
C ALA A 106 -0.50 -1.70 19.25
N THR A 107 0.26 -2.74 18.94
CA THR A 107 -0.20 -3.87 18.13
C THR A 107 0.22 -5.17 18.79
N LEU A 108 -0.65 -6.17 18.71
CA LEU A 108 -0.37 -7.53 19.15
C LEU A 108 -0.81 -8.49 18.03
N GLU A 109 0.13 -9.28 17.55
CA GLU A 109 -0.09 -10.26 16.50
C GLU A 109 0.01 -11.67 17.06
N LEU A 110 -0.98 -12.47 16.77
CA LEU A 110 -1.14 -13.82 17.27
C LEU A 110 -1.41 -14.80 16.15
N LYS A 111 -1.01 -16.06 16.37
CA LYS A 111 -1.50 -17.21 15.61
C LYS A 111 -2.20 -18.15 16.56
N LEU A 112 -3.48 -18.39 16.36
CA LEU A 112 -4.31 -19.25 17.20
C LEU A 112 -4.70 -20.52 16.46
N ALA A 113 -4.97 -21.59 17.22
CA ALA A 113 -5.68 -22.73 16.68
C ALA A 113 -7.10 -22.30 16.26
N PRO A 114 -7.62 -22.79 15.12
CA PRO A 114 -8.90 -22.30 14.57
C PRO A 114 -10.09 -22.46 15.50
N ASP A 115 -10.07 -23.50 16.36
CA ASP A 115 -11.12 -23.79 17.33
C ASP A 115 -11.24 -22.75 18.46
N VAL A 116 -10.13 -22.08 18.83
CA VAL A 116 -10.09 -21.09 19.91
C VAL A 116 -10.12 -19.65 19.41
N ALA A 117 -9.85 -19.39 18.15
CA ALA A 117 -9.69 -18.04 17.63
C ALA A 117 -10.94 -17.16 17.88
N ARG A 118 -12.13 -17.70 17.66
CA ARG A 118 -13.40 -17.00 17.86
C ARG A 118 -13.67 -16.64 19.31
N SER A 119 -13.48 -17.60 20.24
CA SER A 119 -13.71 -17.36 21.68
C SER A 119 -12.69 -16.36 22.21
N TYR A 120 -11.44 -16.47 21.77
CA TYR A 120 -10.38 -15.56 22.14
C TYR A 120 -10.69 -14.11 21.74
N GLY A 121 -11.15 -13.86 20.50
CA GLY A 121 -11.53 -12.51 20.04
C GLY A 121 -12.68 -11.90 20.86
N ARG A 122 -13.67 -12.71 21.26
CA ARG A 122 -14.76 -12.25 22.15
C ARG A 122 -14.26 -11.90 23.56
N GLU A 123 -13.44 -12.76 24.13
CA GLU A 123 -12.84 -12.54 25.45
C GLU A 123 -11.95 -11.28 25.46
N ALA A 124 -11.13 -11.10 24.41
CA ALA A 124 -10.32 -9.92 24.25
C ALA A 124 -11.16 -8.64 24.17
N THR A 125 -12.26 -8.66 23.39
CA THR A 125 -13.19 -7.52 23.33
C THR A 125 -13.81 -7.23 24.71
N GLY A 126 -14.14 -8.27 25.48
CA GLY A 126 -14.62 -8.16 26.88
C GLY A 126 -13.60 -7.47 27.80
N THR A 127 -12.33 -7.87 27.71
CA THR A 127 -11.23 -7.26 28.50
C THR A 127 -11.09 -5.77 28.20
N VAL A 128 -11.15 -5.39 26.91
CA VAL A 128 -11.11 -3.98 26.49
C VAL A 128 -12.30 -3.20 27.07
N THR A 129 -13.51 -3.78 27.01
CA THR A 129 -14.72 -3.12 27.53
C THR A 129 -14.64 -2.93 29.04
N GLN A 130 -14.16 -3.93 29.79
CA GLN A 130 -13.92 -3.83 31.23
C GLN A 130 -12.89 -2.75 31.60
N ALA A 131 -11.89 -2.53 30.75
CA ALA A 131 -10.92 -1.45 30.90
C ALA A 131 -11.48 -0.06 30.53
N GLY A 132 -12.77 0.05 30.17
CA GLY A 132 -13.41 1.30 29.74
C GLY A 132 -13.14 1.66 28.27
N GLY A 133 -12.58 0.74 27.50
CA GLY A 133 -12.37 0.87 26.07
C GLY A 133 -13.59 0.37 25.25
N ARG A 134 -13.43 0.41 23.93
CA ARG A 134 -14.45 -0.08 23.00
C ARG A 134 -13.81 -0.68 21.75
N LEU A 135 -14.51 -1.61 21.14
CA LEU A 135 -14.20 -2.06 19.79
C LEU A 135 -14.57 -0.94 18.80
N SER A 136 -13.64 -0.53 17.95
CA SER A 136 -13.85 0.49 16.92
C SER A 136 -14.04 -0.10 15.54
N HIS A 137 -13.32 -1.19 15.25
CA HIS A 137 -13.44 -1.89 13.96
C HIS A 137 -13.15 -3.38 14.15
N THR A 138 -13.80 -4.20 13.36
CA THR A 138 -13.48 -5.62 13.26
C THR A 138 -13.60 -6.07 11.81
N GLU A 139 -12.64 -6.88 11.38
CA GLU A 139 -12.59 -7.42 10.03
C GLU A 139 -12.31 -8.92 10.10
N PHE A 140 -13.11 -9.68 9.36
CA PHE A 140 -12.95 -11.13 9.20
C PHE A 140 -12.75 -11.41 7.72
N THR A 141 -11.61 -11.98 7.37
CA THR A 141 -11.30 -12.35 6.00
C THR A 141 -11.11 -13.84 5.91
N GLY A 142 -11.77 -14.49 4.95
CA GLY A 142 -11.61 -15.90 4.63
C GLY A 142 -10.95 -16.08 3.28
N GLU A 143 -9.95 -16.95 3.20
CA GLU A 143 -9.30 -17.38 1.97
C GLU A 143 -9.67 -18.84 1.70
N ASP A 144 -10.40 -19.10 0.61
CA ASP A 144 -10.75 -20.45 0.19
C ASP A 144 -9.52 -21.14 -0.42
N THR A 145 -9.00 -22.13 0.26
CA THR A 145 -7.84 -22.92 -0.18
C THR A 145 -8.25 -24.21 -0.92
N ALA A 146 -9.54 -24.53 -1.02
CA ALA A 146 -9.99 -25.75 -1.66
C ALA A 146 -9.62 -25.85 -3.14
N PRO A 147 -9.82 -24.79 -3.99
CA PRO A 147 -9.46 -24.87 -5.40
C PRO A 147 -7.95 -25.06 -5.62
N SER A 148 -7.11 -24.37 -4.85
CA SER A 148 -5.65 -24.51 -4.95
C SER A 148 -5.16 -25.87 -4.44
N THR A 149 -5.83 -26.44 -3.45
CA THR A 149 -5.55 -27.79 -2.93
C THR A 149 -5.90 -28.86 -3.95
N GLU A 150 -7.05 -28.74 -4.60
CA GLU A 150 -7.48 -29.67 -5.65
C GLU A 150 -6.54 -29.60 -6.86
N ALA A 151 -6.23 -28.42 -7.34
CA ALA A 151 -5.29 -28.21 -8.45
C ALA A 151 -3.90 -28.81 -8.16
N ALA A 152 -3.36 -28.58 -6.96
CA ALA A 152 -2.07 -29.12 -6.56
C ALA A 152 -2.11 -30.66 -6.43
N THR A 153 -3.22 -31.22 -5.94
CA THR A 153 -3.40 -32.68 -5.80
C THR A 153 -3.46 -33.34 -7.18
N THR A 154 -4.23 -32.78 -8.12
CA THR A 154 -4.35 -33.26 -9.48
C THR A 154 -2.99 -33.19 -10.21
N ALA A 155 -2.34 -32.02 -10.16
CA ALA A 155 -1.01 -31.86 -10.79
C ALA A 155 0.04 -32.81 -10.22
N GLN A 156 0.00 -33.09 -8.92
CA GLN A 156 0.88 -34.06 -8.30
C GLN A 156 0.61 -35.48 -8.81
N GLY A 157 -0.66 -35.88 -8.89
CA GLY A 157 -1.09 -37.18 -9.36
C GLY A 157 -0.69 -37.44 -10.83
N ASP A 158 -0.99 -36.49 -11.70
CA ASP A 158 -0.64 -36.54 -13.13
C ASP A 158 0.87 -36.63 -13.35
N ALA A 159 1.62 -35.81 -12.62
CA ALA A 159 3.08 -35.83 -12.70
C ALA A 159 3.66 -37.17 -12.23
N GLN A 160 3.12 -37.76 -11.15
CA GLN A 160 3.55 -39.08 -10.65
C GLN A 160 3.26 -40.22 -11.65
N GLN A 161 2.12 -40.21 -12.30
CA GLN A 161 1.79 -41.19 -13.35
C GLN A 161 2.74 -41.08 -14.53
N ARG A 162 3.03 -39.86 -15.01
CA ARG A 162 3.98 -39.62 -16.10
C ARG A 162 5.39 -40.04 -15.71
N ILE A 163 5.83 -39.77 -14.48
CA ILE A 163 7.14 -40.22 -13.96
C ILE A 163 7.26 -41.74 -14.08
N ALA A 164 6.26 -42.49 -13.61
CA ALA A 164 6.27 -43.94 -13.68
C ALA A 164 6.35 -44.45 -15.13
N GLU A 165 5.63 -43.82 -16.06
CA GLU A 165 5.71 -44.15 -17.50
C GLU A 165 7.09 -43.89 -18.07
N ILE A 166 7.68 -42.72 -17.79
CA ILE A 166 9.02 -42.36 -18.28
C ILE A 166 10.09 -43.28 -17.71
N GLU A 167 10.03 -43.63 -16.43
CA GLU A 167 10.93 -44.58 -15.80
C GLU A 167 10.88 -45.94 -16.46
N LYS A 168 9.69 -46.41 -16.82
CA LYS A 168 9.50 -47.65 -17.60
C LYS A 168 10.12 -47.56 -18.98
N ARG A 169 9.92 -46.43 -19.70
CA ARG A 169 10.53 -46.18 -21.01
C ARG A 169 12.06 -46.09 -20.94
N LEU A 170 12.59 -45.46 -19.92
CA LEU A 170 14.03 -45.37 -19.69
C LEU A 170 14.66 -46.76 -19.46
N ALA A 171 13.97 -47.65 -18.76
CA ALA A 171 14.45 -49.00 -18.55
C ALA A 171 14.45 -49.85 -19.85
N ALA A 172 13.56 -49.55 -20.79
CA ALA A 172 13.43 -50.30 -22.04
C ALA A 172 14.26 -49.70 -23.21
N ASN A 173 14.77 -48.47 -23.07
CA ASN A 173 15.44 -47.73 -24.16
C ASN A 173 16.95 -47.73 -24.04
N SER A 174 17.64 -48.03 -25.16
CA SER A 174 19.11 -48.06 -25.25
C SER A 174 19.73 -46.89 -26.03
N ARG A 175 18.93 -45.99 -26.63
CA ARG A 175 19.39 -44.84 -27.44
C ARG A 175 19.75 -43.66 -26.52
N ASP A 176 21.00 -43.21 -26.58
CA ASP A 176 21.49 -42.16 -25.67
C ASP A 176 20.79 -40.84 -25.82
N ALA A 177 20.49 -40.39 -27.05
CA ALA A 177 19.79 -39.12 -27.29
C ALA A 177 18.36 -39.11 -26.71
N GLU A 178 17.60 -40.20 -26.86
CA GLU A 178 16.26 -40.35 -26.34
C GLU A 178 16.28 -40.45 -24.80
N ARG A 179 17.26 -41.12 -24.25
CA ARG A 179 17.47 -41.20 -22.79
C ARG A 179 17.72 -39.83 -22.18
N ALA A 180 18.53 -38.99 -22.82
CA ALA A 180 18.79 -37.62 -22.34
C ALA A 180 17.49 -36.78 -22.32
N GLN A 181 16.66 -36.90 -23.35
CA GLN A 181 15.38 -36.23 -23.43
C GLN A 181 14.40 -36.67 -22.33
N LEU A 182 14.27 -38.00 -22.12
CA LEU A 182 13.41 -38.56 -21.07
C LEU A 182 13.92 -38.18 -19.66
N GLN A 183 15.22 -38.08 -19.45
CA GLN A 183 15.79 -37.62 -18.19
C GLN A 183 15.49 -36.13 -17.91
N ALA A 184 15.53 -35.30 -18.93
CA ALA A 184 15.15 -33.88 -18.79
C ALA A 184 13.66 -33.73 -18.45
N GLU A 185 12.78 -34.50 -19.12
CA GLU A 185 11.34 -34.52 -18.82
C GLU A 185 11.07 -35.04 -17.39
N LEU A 186 11.77 -36.10 -16.98
CA LEU A 186 11.70 -36.64 -15.63
C LEU A 186 12.07 -35.60 -14.57
N ALA A 187 13.14 -34.83 -14.82
CA ALA A 187 13.57 -33.75 -13.94
C ALA A 187 12.51 -32.67 -13.81
N ALA A 188 11.88 -32.25 -14.92
CA ALA A 188 10.79 -31.25 -14.92
C ALA A 188 9.57 -31.75 -14.15
N LEU A 189 9.15 -33.01 -14.34
CA LEU A 189 8.01 -33.59 -13.63
C LEU A 189 8.29 -33.73 -12.12
N ARG A 190 9.51 -34.11 -11.74
CA ARG A 190 9.92 -34.13 -10.32
C ARG A 190 9.82 -32.72 -9.69
N GLN A 191 10.21 -31.69 -10.44
CA GLN A 191 10.04 -30.31 -9.99
C GLN A 191 8.56 -29.95 -9.78
N THR A 192 7.65 -30.40 -10.69
CA THR A 192 6.20 -30.22 -10.54
C THR A 192 5.70 -30.91 -9.26
N VAL A 193 6.10 -32.13 -8.98
CA VAL A 193 5.74 -32.86 -7.75
C VAL A 193 6.21 -32.12 -6.50
N MET A 194 7.44 -31.60 -6.51
CA MET A 194 7.97 -30.81 -5.38
C MET A 194 7.17 -29.52 -5.16
N GLY A 195 6.86 -28.78 -6.23
CA GLY A 195 6.05 -27.58 -6.19
C GLY A 195 4.63 -27.86 -5.64
N SER A 196 3.98 -28.89 -6.14
CA SER A 196 2.64 -29.29 -5.67
C SER A 196 2.65 -29.69 -4.18
N LYS A 197 3.67 -30.44 -3.74
CA LYS A 197 3.83 -30.78 -2.31
C LYS A 197 4.02 -29.52 -1.45
N ALA A 198 4.81 -28.56 -1.90
CA ALA A 198 5.02 -27.30 -1.18
C ALA A 198 3.71 -26.51 -1.08
N GLN A 199 2.93 -26.44 -2.16
CA GLN A 199 1.61 -25.78 -2.16
C GLN A 199 0.63 -26.44 -1.19
N LEU A 200 0.55 -27.77 -1.19
CA LEU A 200 -0.29 -28.52 -0.25
C LEU A 200 0.13 -28.30 1.21
N ALA A 201 1.43 -28.25 1.47
CA ALA A 201 1.95 -27.96 2.81
C ALA A 201 1.60 -26.55 3.27
N ASP A 202 1.71 -25.55 2.39
CA ASP A 202 1.32 -24.17 2.68
C ASP A 202 -0.18 -24.04 2.96
N ASN A 203 -1.03 -24.64 2.13
CA ASN A 203 -2.48 -24.64 2.35
C ASN A 203 -2.85 -25.28 3.69
N ARG A 204 -2.21 -26.41 4.04
CA ARG A 204 -2.40 -27.05 5.36
C ARG A 204 -1.95 -26.14 6.51
N ALA A 205 -0.83 -25.46 6.36
CA ALA A 205 -0.33 -24.54 7.38
C ALA A 205 -1.27 -23.34 7.57
N ARG A 206 -1.87 -22.81 6.50
CA ARG A 206 -2.88 -21.75 6.55
C ARG A 206 -4.15 -22.18 7.27
N LEU A 207 -4.62 -23.40 7.00
CA LEU A 207 -5.80 -23.96 7.65
C LEU A 207 -5.54 -24.34 9.12
N ALA A 208 -4.31 -24.72 9.46
CA ALA A 208 -3.94 -25.14 10.82
C ALA A 208 -3.82 -23.99 11.82
N SER A 209 -3.76 -22.74 11.37
CA SER A 209 -3.61 -21.59 12.25
C SER A 209 -4.39 -20.38 11.73
N THR A 210 -5.02 -19.67 12.64
CA THR A 210 -5.76 -18.44 12.38
C THR A 210 -4.95 -17.23 12.85
N PRO A 211 -4.40 -16.42 11.93
CA PRO A 211 -3.78 -15.15 12.28
C PRO A 211 -4.81 -14.19 12.88
N MET A 212 -4.44 -13.53 13.98
CA MET A 212 -5.26 -12.53 14.64
C MET A 212 -4.40 -11.33 14.98
N SER A 213 -4.85 -10.13 14.62
CA SER A 213 -4.18 -8.90 14.98
C SER A 213 -5.09 -8.00 15.81
N PHE A 214 -4.53 -7.45 16.87
CA PHE A 214 -5.14 -6.42 17.70
C PHE A 214 -4.37 -5.13 17.54
N SER A 215 -5.09 -4.06 17.20
CA SER A 215 -4.54 -2.72 17.20
C SER A 215 -5.22 -1.91 18.30
N TYR A 216 -4.41 -1.24 19.12
CA TYR A 216 -4.88 -0.44 20.23
C TYR A 216 -4.54 1.01 19.94
N TYR A 217 -5.54 1.88 20.08
CA TYR A 217 -5.40 3.31 19.83
C TYR A 217 -5.88 4.11 21.02
N GLY A 218 -5.09 5.06 21.45
CA GLY A 218 -5.43 6.03 22.46
C GLY A 218 -6.45 7.07 21.97
N LYS A 219 -6.78 8.04 22.82
CA LYS A 219 -7.76 9.09 22.53
C LYS A 219 -7.37 9.97 21.34
N GLY A 220 -6.08 10.03 20.99
CA GLY A 220 -5.53 10.83 19.89
C GLY A 220 -5.31 10.11 18.56
N GLY A 221 -5.36 8.77 18.50
CA GLY A 221 -4.79 8.04 17.36
C GLY A 221 -5.66 6.96 16.71
N ILE A 222 -6.12 7.21 15.50
CA ILE A 222 -6.25 6.16 14.47
C ILE A 222 -5.10 6.43 13.49
N SER A 223 -4.15 5.49 13.35
CA SER A 223 -3.15 5.55 12.29
C SER A 223 -3.86 5.51 10.93
N GLY A 224 -3.96 6.65 10.26
CA GLY A 224 -4.73 6.84 9.03
C GLY A 224 -5.85 7.89 9.12
N PHE A 225 -6.45 8.06 10.30
CA PHE A 225 -7.43 9.10 10.60
C PHE A 225 -7.16 9.76 11.97
N ALA A 226 -5.92 9.59 12.51
CA ALA A 226 -5.52 10.20 13.77
C ALA A 226 -5.58 11.71 13.64
N GLY A 227 -6.60 12.29 14.26
CA GLY A 227 -6.58 13.69 14.64
C GLY A 227 -6.21 14.70 13.57
N ARG A 228 -6.45 14.40 12.28
CA ARG A 228 -6.42 15.40 11.25
C ARG A 228 -7.62 16.31 11.49
N ASN A 229 -7.42 17.30 12.39
CA ASN A 229 -8.29 18.46 12.36
C ASN A 229 -8.20 18.98 10.93
N PRO A 230 -9.27 18.92 10.12
CA PRO A 230 -9.23 19.41 8.74
C PRO A 230 -8.79 20.86 8.68
N LEU A 231 -8.92 21.61 9.77
CA LEU A 231 -8.41 22.96 9.93
C LEU A 231 -6.89 23.02 10.11
N VAL A 232 -6.29 22.05 10.82
CA VAL A 232 -4.82 21.98 11.00
C VAL A 232 -4.18 21.52 9.69
N GLU A 233 -4.77 20.55 9.01
CA GLU A 233 -4.28 20.08 7.70
C GLU A 233 -4.46 21.14 6.61
N ALA A 234 -5.58 21.84 6.60
CA ALA A 234 -5.79 23.00 5.75
C ALA A 234 -4.77 24.12 6.07
N GLY A 235 -4.48 24.35 7.36
CA GLY A 235 -3.47 25.29 7.80
C GLY A 235 -2.06 24.92 7.36
N GLN A 236 -1.66 23.66 7.51
CA GLN A 236 -0.37 23.14 7.05
C GLN A 236 -0.24 23.18 5.52
N SER A 237 -1.29 22.81 4.81
CA SER A 237 -1.35 22.89 3.35
C SER A 237 -1.28 24.35 2.87
N PHE A 238 -1.92 25.28 3.58
CA PHE A 238 -1.84 26.71 3.30
C PHE A 238 -0.42 27.25 3.53
N VAL A 239 0.21 26.91 4.67
CA VAL A 239 1.60 27.31 4.96
C VAL A 239 2.57 26.73 3.93
N ALA A 240 2.43 25.45 3.58
CA ALA A 240 3.25 24.82 2.55
C ALA A 240 3.07 25.49 1.18
N SER A 241 1.85 25.85 0.80
CA SER A 241 1.56 26.59 -0.44
C SER A 241 2.16 28.00 -0.42
N MET A 242 2.08 28.70 0.72
CA MET A 242 2.69 30.01 0.88
C MET A 242 4.22 29.96 0.76
N VAL A 243 4.86 28.98 1.42
CA VAL A 243 6.32 28.77 1.30
C VAL A 243 6.71 28.45 -0.13
N THR A 244 5.97 27.59 -0.82
CA THR A 244 6.21 27.28 -2.23
C THR A 244 6.06 28.51 -3.11
N MET A 245 5.02 29.31 -2.91
CA MET A 245 4.77 30.52 -3.68
C MET A 245 5.89 31.56 -3.47
N ILE A 246 6.33 31.76 -2.22
CA ILE A 246 7.45 32.64 -1.90
C ILE A 246 8.73 32.13 -2.56
N THR A 247 9.00 30.86 -2.52
CA THR A 247 10.19 30.25 -3.14
C THR A 247 10.20 30.47 -4.66
N VAL A 248 9.06 30.28 -5.33
CA VAL A 248 8.92 30.51 -6.77
C VAL A 248 9.14 31.97 -7.12
N VAL A 249 8.57 32.89 -6.33
CA VAL A 249 8.77 34.35 -6.55
C VAL A 249 10.23 34.74 -6.37
N LEU A 250 10.91 34.24 -5.31
CA LEU A 250 12.34 34.51 -5.09
C LEU A 250 13.20 33.94 -6.22
N GLN A 251 12.84 32.77 -6.73
CA GLN A 251 13.56 32.14 -7.83
C GLN A 251 13.39 32.93 -9.14
N LEU A 252 12.18 33.41 -9.43
CA LEU A 252 11.93 34.29 -10.57
C LEU A 252 12.70 35.59 -10.45
N LEU A 253 12.72 36.21 -9.26
CA LEU A 253 13.53 37.41 -8.99
C LEU A 253 15.02 37.16 -9.22
N ALA A 254 15.54 36.01 -8.74
CA ALA A 254 16.94 35.63 -8.94
C ALA A 254 17.31 35.45 -10.43
N TYR A 255 16.38 34.98 -11.25
CA TYR A 255 16.58 34.85 -12.70
C TYR A 255 16.49 36.18 -13.44
N VAL A 256 15.58 37.06 -13.04
CA VAL A 256 15.33 38.34 -13.73
C VAL A 256 16.33 39.41 -13.34
N LEU A 257 16.78 39.39 -12.07
CA LEU A 257 17.66 40.43 -11.52
C LEU A 257 18.98 40.60 -12.28
N PRO A 258 19.73 39.55 -12.67
CA PRO A 258 20.97 39.73 -13.46
C PRO A 258 20.68 40.32 -14.85
N TRP A 259 19.57 40.03 -15.46
CA TRP A 259 19.17 40.62 -16.75
C TRP A 259 18.80 42.08 -16.63
N LEU A 260 18.11 42.49 -15.56
CA LEU A 260 17.80 43.87 -15.28
C LEU A 260 19.08 44.69 -14.97
N LEU A 261 20.04 44.12 -14.24
CA LEU A 261 21.34 44.74 -13.99
C LEU A 261 22.13 44.93 -15.29
N LEU A 262 22.19 43.91 -16.16
CA LEU A 262 22.82 44.01 -17.46
C LEU A 262 22.16 45.07 -18.33
N LEU A 263 20.84 45.11 -18.39
CA LEU A 263 20.08 46.12 -19.14
C LEU A 263 20.34 47.54 -18.59
N GLY A 264 20.33 47.70 -17.26
CA GLY A 264 20.65 48.96 -16.57
C GLY A 264 22.05 49.42 -16.87
N LEU A 265 23.04 48.52 -16.89
CA LEU A 265 24.43 48.81 -17.18
C LEU A 265 24.61 49.22 -18.66
N LEU A 266 23.89 48.59 -19.57
CA LEU A 266 23.87 48.91 -21.00
C LEU A 266 23.25 50.29 -21.26
N ILE A 267 22.16 50.63 -20.57
CA ILE A 267 21.51 51.94 -20.64
C ILE A 267 22.43 53.04 -20.04
N ALA A 268 23.08 52.74 -18.90
CA ALA A 268 24.03 53.63 -18.26
C ALA A 268 25.25 53.89 -19.17
N ALA A 269 25.78 52.85 -19.80
CA ALA A 269 26.86 52.96 -20.79
C ALA A 269 26.45 53.80 -21.99
N TRP A 270 25.22 53.72 -22.45
CA TRP A 270 24.68 54.54 -23.53
C TRP A 270 24.48 56.03 -23.10
N ARG A 271 24.20 56.28 -21.84
CA ARG A 271 23.99 57.62 -21.30
C ARG A 271 25.30 58.33 -20.91
N LEU A 272 26.42 57.63 -20.71
CA LEU A 272 27.69 58.20 -20.38
C LEU A 272 28.27 59.00 -21.57
N PRO A 273 28.68 60.28 -21.38
CA PRO A 273 29.16 61.15 -22.47
C PRO A 273 30.40 60.65 -23.23
N PRO A 274 31.36 59.86 -22.64
CA PRO A 274 32.54 59.41 -23.36
C PRO A 274 32.28 58.39 -24.49
N LEU A 275 31.23 57.59 -24.40
CA LEU A 275 30.88 56.63 -25.49
C LEU A 275 30.22 57.28 -26.69
N ARG A 276 29.55 58.42 -26.50
CA ARG A 276 29.07 59.27 -27.62
C ARG A 276 30.19 59.98 -28.36
N ALA A 277 31.35 60.21 -27.74
CA ALA A 277 32.51 60.76 -28.36
C ALA A 277 33.24 59.74 -29.25
N LEU A 278 33.32 58.48 -28.85
CA LEU A 278 33.93 57.39 -29.62
C LEU A 278 33.14 57.05 -30.91
N THR A 279 31.82 57.09 -30.87
CA THR A 279 30.99 56.85 -32.09
C THR A 279 31.03 58.08 -33.04
N ARG A 280 31.36 59.29 -32.59
CA ARG A 280 31.58 60.45 -33.43
C ARG A 280 32.94 60.40 -34.14
N SER A 281 33.98 59.91 -33.48
CA SER A 281 35.33 59.82 -34.08
C SER A 281 35.34 58.79 -35.25
N TRP A 282 34.56 57.65 -35.10
CA TRP A 282 34.45 56.71 -36.17
C TRP A 282 33.62 57.16 -37.39
N ARG A 283 32.68 58.09 -37.22
CA ARG A 283 31.95 58.72 -38.34
C ARG A 283 32.76 59.86 -39.02
N GLY A 284 33.73 60.48 -38.32
CA GLY A 284 34.64 61.52 -38.89
C GLY A 284 35.67 60.91 -39.82
N GLN A 285 36.22 59.74 -39.46
CA GLN A 285 37.28 59.06 -40.21
C GLN A 285 36.84 58.47 -41.56
N ASN A 286 35.56 58.13 -41.71
CA ASN A 286 35.05 57.65 -42.97
C ASN A 286 34.64 58.77 -43.95
N ARG A 287 34.68 60.04 -43.57
CA ARG A 287 34.42 61.16 -44.46
C ARG A 287 35.68 61.72 -45.10
N GLU A 288 36.84 61.61 -44.44
CA GLU A 288 38.12 62.03 -45.01
C GLU A 288 38.72 61.01 -46.03
N ALA A 289 38.29 59.75 -45.97
CA ALA A 289 38.74 58.74 -46.92
C ALA A 289 37.94 58.75 -48.25
N GLY A 290 36.85 59.51 -48.35
CA GLY A 290 36.05 59.68 -49.54
C GLY A 290 36.43 60.81 -50.49
N ASP A 291 37.17 61.82 -50.01
CA ASP A 291 37.52 62.98 -50.78
C ASP A 291 38.94 62.96 -51.40
N ALA A 292 39.68 61.83 -51.20
CA ALA A 292 41.06 61.71 -51.76
C ALA A 292 41.16 60.85 -53.02
N VAL A 293 40.08 60.63 -53.73
CA VAL A 293 40.06 59.83 -55.02
C VAL A 293 39.35 60.59 -56.15
N VAL A 294 39.42 61.89 -56.18
CA VAL A 294 39.10 62.67 -57.40
C VAL A 294 40.07 63.85 -57.47
N ASP A 295 41.28 63.60 -58.03
CA ASP A 295 42.10 64.52 -58.90
C ASP A 295 43.12 63.65 -59.65
#